data_ce609653838ad07c4c17048316bf6105
#
_entry.id   ce609653838ad07c4c17048316bf6105
#
_cell.length_a   1.000
_cell.length_b   1.000
_cell.length_c   1.000
_cell.angle_alpha   90.00
_cell.angle_beta   90.00
_cell.angle_gamma   90.00
#
_symmetry.space_group_name_H-M   'P 1'
#
loop_
_entity.id
_entity.type
_entity.pdbx_description
1 polymer ?
#
loop_
_entity_poly.entity_id
_entity_poly.type
_entity_poly.pdbx_seq_one_letter_code
_entity_poly.pdbx_strand_id
1 'polypeptide(L)'
;MKTFIIAFLRIWTSSAFTMTQDKSIINRSEVKTVQQRRHREFPPRHHSAMNEKDFQFLYNVIKKKSFDDERLEILSVGVLDNYFTCQQCVRLMSLYKFDDDKLKIIRIMAGHIVDLENHYDILMRLDFDSNKRKALDILNVHKYYN
;
A
#
# COMPACT_ATOMS: atom_id res chain seq x y z
N MET A 1 -7.36 69.39 -3.21
CA MET A 1 -6.11 70.16 -2.98
C MET A 1 -4.97 69.24 -2.94
N LYS A 2 -4.03 69.51 -3.84
CA LYS A 2 -2.65 68.99 -3.93
C LYS A 2 -2.41 67.46 -4.12
N THR A 3 -2.38 67.13 -5.39
CA THR A 3 -1.72 66.03 -6.08
C THR A 3 -0.23 65.96 -5.74
N PHE A 4 0.26 64.73 -5.40
CA PHE A 4 1.68 64.44 -5.53
C PHE A 4 1.82 63.18 -6.38
N ILE A 5 2.21 63.44 -7.63
CA ILE A 5 2.67 62.44 -8.59
C ILE A 5 4.16 62.18 -8.29
N ILE A 6 4.51 60.98 -7.90
CA ILE A 6 5.89 60.55 -7.85
C ILE A 6 6.07 59.51 -8.98
N ALA A 7 6.73 60.01 -10.04
CA ALA A 7 7.20 59.18 -11.13
C ALA A 7 8.42 58.35 -10.69
N PHE A 8 8.29 57.03 -10.66
CA PHE A 8 9.44 56.13 -10.54
C PHE A 8 9.93 55.75 -11.91
N LEU A 9 11.08 56.30 -12.20
CA LEU A 9 11.88 56.09 -13.41
C LEU A 9 12.33 54.60 -13.46
N ARG A 10 11.95 53.91 -14.52
CA ARG A 10 12.43 52.58 -14.83
C ARG A 10 13.85 52.65 -15.37
N ILE A 11 14.82 52.22 -14.60
CA ILE A 11 16.16 51.91 -15.12
C ILE A 11 16.17 50.46 -15.50
N TRP A 12 16.03 50.19 -16.78
CA TRP A 12 16.18 48.87 -17.38
C TRP A 12 17.63 48.74 -17.80
N THR A 13 18.47 48.13 -16.93
CA THR A 13 19.80 47.73 -17.30
C THR A 13 19.70 46.35 -17.97
N SER A 14 19.88 46.36 -19.29
CA SER A 14 20.03 45.18 -20.13
C SER A 14 21.39 44.54 -19.82
N SER A 15 21.39 43.52 -18.93
CA SER A 15 22.55 42.61 -18.82
C SER A 15 22.37 41.52 -19.85
N ALA A 16 23.11 41.61 -20.92
CA ALA A 16 23.32 40.53 -21.86
C ALA A 16 24.04 39.37 -21.13
N PHE A 17 23.27 38.37 -20.69
CA PHE A 17 23.83 37.12 -20.22
C PHE A 17 24.27 36.30 -21.44
N THR A 18 25.55 36.39 -21.77
CA THR A 18 26.19 35.50 -22.75
C THR A 18 26.19 34.08 -22.20
N MET A 19 25.30 33.29 -22.75
CA MET A 19 25.23 31.86 -22.49
C MET A 19 26.41 31.20 -23.23
N THR A 20 27.53 31.05 -22.54
CA THR A 20 28.61 30.15 -22.97
C THR A 20 28.05 28.74 -22.87
N GLN A 21 27.75 28.14 -24.03
CA GLN A 21 27.50 26.72 -24.14
C GLN A 21 28.78 25.97 -23.83
N ASP A 22 28.98 25.67 -22.57
CA ASP A 22 29.99 24.70 -22.18
C ASP A 22 29.45 23.33 -22.60
N LYS A 23 29.88 22.86 -23.77
CA LYS A 23 29.74 21.47 -24.19
C LYS A 23 30.66 20.63 -23.32
N SER A 24 30.29 20.47 -22.04
CA SER A 24 30.88 19.43 -21.23
C SER A 24 30.53 18.11 -21.89
N ILE A 25 31.55 17.47 -22.43
CA ILE A 25 31.54 16.13 -23.00
C ILE A 25 31.02 15.19 -21.87
N ILE A 26 29.71 14.94 -21.87
CA ILE A 26 29.13 13.91 -21.00
C ILE A 26 29.73 12.59 -21.47
N ASN A 27 30.69 12.11 -20.71
CA ASN A 27 31.43 10.91 -21.02
C ASN A 27 30.44 9.75 -21.09
N ARG A 28 30.33 9.11 -22.26
CA ARG A 28 29.36 8.02 -22.55
C ARG A 28 29.48 6.86 -21.54
N SER A 29 30.60 6.77 -20.83
CA SER A 29 30.82 5.81 -19.75
C SER A 29 30.04 6.16 -18.47
N GLU A 30 29.89 7.46 -18.12
CA GLU A 30 29.14 7.87 -16.93
C GLU A 30 27.63 7.70 -17.11
N VAL A 31 27.10 7.93 -18.32
CA VAL A 31 25.68 7.69 -18.62
C VAL A 31 25.33 6.21 -18.46
N LYS A 32 26.22 5.30 -18.89
CA LYS A 32 26.03 3.85 -18.69
C LYS A 32 26.04 3.48 -17.22
N THR A 33 26.88 4.11 -16.40
CA THR A 33 26.98 3.83 -14.97
C THR A 33 25.74 4.30 -14.22
N VAL A 34 25.14 5.43 -14.62
CA VAL A 34 23.88 5.95 -14.02
C VAL A 34 22.67 5.09 -14.42
N GLN A 35 22.63 4.63 -15.66
CA GLN A 35 21.56 3.72 -16.13
C GLN A 35 21.66 2.33 -15.46
N GLN A 36 22.86 1.83 -15.22
CA GLN A 36 23.09 0.55 -14.55
C GLN A 36 22.73 0.59 -13.07
N ARG A 37 22.78 1.78 -12.42
CA ARG A 37 22.31 1.96 -11.03
C ARG A 37 20.77 1.93 -10.88
N ARG A 38 20.00 2.19 -11.96
CA ARG A 38 18.55 2.17 -11.92
C ARG A 38 17.94 0.76 -11.95
N HIS A 39 18.72 -0.26 -12.33
CA HIS A 39 18.31 -1.67 -12.31
C HIS A 39 18.94 -2.45 -11.14
N ARG A 40 19.09 -1.83 -9.98
CA ARG A 40 19.09 -2.63 -8.77
C ARG A 40 17.64 -3.03 -8.53
N GLU A 41 17.22 -4.11 -9.17
CA GLU A 41 16.08 -4.87 -8.71
C GLU A 41 16.37 -5.24 -7.26
N PHE A 42 15.72 -4.55 -6.34
CA PHE A 42 15.69 -5.03 -4.97
C PHE A 42 15.10 -6.44 -5.06
N PRO A 43 15.75 -7.45 -4.48
CA PRO A 43 15.15 -8.78 -4.45
C PRO A 43 13.74 -8.64 -3.88
N PRO A 44 12.74 -9.36 -4.44
CA PRO A 44 11.39 -9.29 -3.94
C PRO A 44 11.46 -9.51 -2.42
N ARG A 45 10.96 -8.55 -1.65
CA ARG A 45 10.92 -8.68 -0.20
C ARG A 45 9.94 -9.81 0.08
N HIS A 46 10.44 -11.00 0.37
CA HIS A 46 9.62 -12.07 0.91
C HIS A 46 9.18 -11.62 2.31
N HIS A 47 7.98 -11.06 2.37
CA HIS A 47 7.37 -10.74 3.63
C HIS A 47 7.01 -12.07 4.32
N SER A 48 7.50 -12.25 5.54
CA SER A 48 7.09 -13.37 6.38
C SER A 48 5.78 -13.01 7.09
N ALA A 49 4.88 -13.98 7.21
CA ALA A 49 3.67 -13.80 8.01
C ALA A 49 4.02 -13.56 9.49
N MET A 50 3.13 -12.87 10.19
CA MET A 50 3.18 -12.69 11.63
C MET A 50 3.29 -14.06 12.32
N ASN A 51 4.21 -14.18 13.27
CA ASN A 51 4.36 -15.43 14.02
C ASN A 51 3.13 -15.70 14.91
N GLU A 52 2.94 -16.96 15.29
CA GLU A 52 1.73 -17.39 15.99
C GLU A 52 1.53 -16.70 17.35
N LYS A 53 2.61 -16.40 18.06
CA LYS A 53 2.54 -15.75 19.37
C LYS A 53 1.98 -14.32 19.26
N ASP A 54 2.53 -13.55 18.32
CA ASP A 54 2.12 -12.16 18.09
C ASP A 54 0.70 -12.11 17.48
N PHE A 55 0.40 -13.04 16.58
CA PHE A 55 -0.94 -13.18 16.02
C PHE A 55 -1.95 -13.53 17.11
N GLN A 56 -1.64 -14.44 18.02
CA GLN A 56 -2.54 -14.81 19.11
C GLN A 56 -2.80 -13.62 20.05
N PHE A 57 -1.79 -12.76 20.28
CA PHE A 57 -1.97 -11.53 21.03
C PHE A 57 -2.95 -10.59 20.33
N LEU A 58 -2.72 -10.28 19.04
CA LEU A 58 -3.63 -9.44 18.23
C LEU A 58 -5.05 -10.01 18.20
N TYR A 59 -5.20 -11.30 17.93
CA TYR A 59 -6.48 -12.00 17.91
C TYR A 59 -7.24 -11.84 19.22
N ASN A 60 -6.56 -12.00 20.36
CA ASN A 60 -7.18 -11.87 21.68
C ASN A 60 -7.60 -10.42 21.98
N VAL A 61 -6.83 -9.43 21.54
CA VAL A 61 -7.18 -8.01 21.68
C VAL A 61 -8.46 -7.72 20.89
N ILE A 62 -8.53 -8.16 19.63
CA ILE A 62 -9.70 -7.99 18.76
C ILE A 62 -10.93 -8.73 19.36
N LYS A 63 -10.75 -9.98 19.77
CA LYS A 63 -11.84 -10.81 20.32
C LYS A 63 -12.48 -10.23 21.58
N LYS A 64 -11.71 -9.51 22.41
CA LYS A 64 -12.20 -8.87 23.64
C LYS A 64 -13.15 -7.70 23.37
N LYS A 65 -13.16 -7.16 22.17
CA LYS A 65 -14.04 -6.04 21.82
C LYS A 65 -15.47 -6.53 21.58
N SER A 66 -16.43 -5.75 22.05
CA SER A 66 -17.86 -6.09 21.95
C SER A 66 -18.45 -5.68 20.62
N PHE A 67 -17.95 -4.62 19.99
CA PHE A 67 -18.47 -4.06 18.75
C PHE A 67 -17.60 -4.40 17.56
N ASP A 68 -18.23 -4.76 16.44
CA ASP A 68 -17.52 -5.17 15.23
C ASP A 68 -16.70 -4.01 14.60
N ASP A 69 -17.18 -2.77 14.70
CA ASP A 69 -16.44 -1.61 14.22
C ASP A 69 -15.14 -1.38 14.99
N GLU A 70 -15.14 -1.53 16.33
CA GLU A 70 -13.92 -1.46 17.14
C GLU A 70 -12.93 -2.58 16.79
N ARG A 71 -13.43 -3.78 16.49
CA ARG A 71 -12.62 -4.91 16.03
C ARG A 71 -11.92 -4.60 14.70
N LEU A 72 -12.68 -4.03 13.75
CA LEU A 72 -12.14 -3.64 12.43
C LEU A 72 -11.12 -2.51 12.53
N GLU A 73 -11.33 -1.55 13.42
CA GLU A 73 -10.38 -0.46 13.67
C GLU A 73 -9.05 -1.01 14.19
N ILE A 74 -9.06 -1.87 15.20
CA ILE A 74 -7.86 -2.51 15.73
C ILE A 74 -7.16 -3.34 14.64
N LEU A 75 -7.91 -4.08 13.84
CA LEU A 75 -7.36 -4.86 12.74
C LEU A 75 -6.68 -3.96 11.71
N SER A 76 -7.32 -2.85 11.31
CA SER A 76 -6.76 -1.92 10.33
C SER A 76 -5.42 -1.30 10.78
N VAL A 77 -5.26 -1.05 12.08
CA VAL A 77 -3.96 -0.65 12.65
C VAL A 77 -2.97 -1.82 12.66
N GLY A 78 -3.44 -3.01 13.05
CA GLY A 78 -2.60 -4.20 13.16
C GLY A 78 -2.00 -4.68 11.84
N VAL A 79 -2.62 -4.37 10.69
CA VAL A 79 -2.11 -4.78 9.37
C VAL A 79 -1.06 -3.85 8.79
N LEU A 80 -0.90 -2.61 9.29
CA LEU A 80 -0.04 -1.59 8.68
C LEU A 80 1.40 -2.06 8.46
N ASP A 81 1.98 -2.77 9.43
CA ASP A 81 3.36 -3.23 9.40
C ASP A 81 3.50 -4.75 9.45
N ASN A 82 2.39 -5.49 9.29
CA ASN A 82 2.37 -6.93 9.43
C ASN A 82 1.79 -7.62 8.20
N TYR A 83 2.24 -8.86 8.00
CA TYR A 83 1.73 -9.75 6.97
C TYR A 83 1.14 -11.01 7.63
N PHE A 84 0.22 -11.65 6.94
CA PHE A 84 -0.59 -12.73 7.51
C PHE A 84 -0.70 -13.90 6.54
N THR A 85 -1.04 -15.08 7.06
CA THR A 85 -1.46 -16.20 6.24
C THR A 85 -2.96 -16.19 6.00
N CYS A 86 -3.42 -16.91 4.96
CA CYS A 86 -4.85 -17.17 4.74
C CYS A 86 -5.51 -17.77 5.99
N GLN A 87 -4.81 -18.68 6.69
CA GLN A 87 -5.30 -19.30 7.92
C GLN A 87 -5.51 -18.27 9.04
N GLN A 88 -4.61 -17.31 9.19
CA GLN A 88 -4.76 -16.22 10.16
C GLN A 88 -5.93 -15.31 9.80
N CYS A 89 -6.12 -15.01 8.51
CA CYS A 89 -7.29 -14.28 8.03
C CYS A 89 -8.60 -15.03 8.36
N VAL A 90 -8.66 -16.33 8.09
CA VAL A 90 -9.79 -17.20 8.42
C VAL A 90 -10.14 -17.17 9.91
N ARG A 91 -9.14 -17.18 10.78
CA ARG A 91 -9.36 -17.10 12.24
C ARG A 91 -9.97 -15.76 12.64
N LEU A 92 -9.53 -14.65 12.04
CA LEU A 92 -10.13 -13.33 12.28
C LEU A 92 -11.58 -13.26 11.76
N MET A 93 -11.84 -13.80 10.55
CA MET A 93 -13.18 -13.88 9.99
C MET A 93 -14.16 -14.66 10.91
N SER A 94 -13.67 -15.65 11.64
CA SER A 94 -14.49 -16.45 12.56
C SER A 94 -15.05 -15.66 13.75
N LEU A 95 -14.55 -14.47 14.02
CA LEU A 95 -15.07 -13.58 15.05
C LEU A 95 -16.36 -12.86 14.61
N TYR A 96 -16.74 -12.95 13.32
CA TYR A 96 -17.86 -12.23 12.74
C TYR A 96 -18.89 -13.21 12.18
N LYS A 97 -20.15 -12.85 12.37
CA LYS A 97 -21.26 -13.70 11.97
C LYS A 97 -21.63 -13.52 10.49
N PHE A 98 -21.66 -12.29 10.03
CA PHE A 98 -22.19 -11.95 8.71
C PHE A 98 -21.11 -11.83 7.65
N ASP A 99 -21.41 -12.27 6.43
CA ASP A 99 -20.49 -12.21 5.29
C ASP A 99 -20.04 -10.79 4.94
N ASP A 100 -20.90 -9.78 5.13
CA ASP A 100 -20.54 -8.40 4.85
C ASP A 100 -19.38 -7.91 5.74
N ASP A 101 -19.36 -8.31 7.01
CA ASP A 101 -18.27 -7.99 7.92
C ASP A 101 -17.02 -8.83 7.62
N LYS A 102 -17.18 -10.10 7.26
CA LYS A 102 -16.08 -10.95 6.79
C LYS A 102 -15.42 -10.35 5.52
N LEU A 103 -16.22 -9.78 4.60
CA LEU A 103 -15.68 -9.09 3.40
C LEU A 103 -14.91 -7.82 3.75
N LYS A 104 -15.27 -7.09 4.81
CA LYS A 104 -14.49 -5.95 5.30
C LYS A 104 -13.11 -6.41 5.77
N ILE A 105 -13.03 -7.52 6.52
CA ILE A 105 -11.76 -8.12 6.95
C ILE A 105 -10.89 -8.48 5.75
N ILE A 106 -11.46 -9.20 4.78
CA ILE A 106 -10.74 -9.57 3.56
C ILE A 106 -10.19 -8.33 2.86
N ARG A 107 -10.97 -7.25 2.77
CA ARG A 107 -10.52 -5.99 2.14
C ARG A 107 -9.37 -5.34 2.89
N ILE A 108 -9.41 -5.31 4.23
CA ILE A 108 -8.33 -4.77 5.06
C ILE A 108 -7.05 -5.59 4.89
N MET A 109 -7.17 -6.91 4.79
CA MET A 109 -6.02 -7.82 4.80
C MET A 109 -5.48 -8.18 3.40
N ALA A 110 -6.21 -7.91 2.31
CA ALA A 110 -5.90 -8.42 0.97
C ALA A 110 -4.47 -8.15 0.50
N GLY A 111 -3.92 -6.95 0.77
CA GLY A 111 -2.54 -6.58 0.43
C GLY A 111 -1.47 -7.13 1.38
N HIS A 112 -1.88 -7.81 2.44
CA HIS A 112 -1.02 -8.27 3.53
C HIS A 112 -1.01 -9.80 3.71
N ILE A 113 -1.60 -10.54 2.77
CA ILE A 113 -1.61 -12.01 2.78
C ILE A 113 -0.41 -12.51 1.96
N VAL A 114 0.40 -13.40 2.54
CA VAL A 114 1.64 -13.91 1.93
C VAL A 114 1.47 -15.21 1.17
N ASP A 115 0.41 -15.97 1.42
CA ASP A 115 0.14 -17.31 0.91
C ASP A 115 -1.20 -17.40 0.16
N LEU A 116 -1.42 -16.46 -0.79
CA LEU A 116 -2.68 -16.35 -1.55
C LEU A 116 -3.03 -17.62 -2.36
N GLU A 117 -2.10 -18.52 -2.59
CA GLU A 117 -2.37 -19.86 -3.13
C GLU A 117 -3.38 -20.64 -2.28
N ASN A 118 -3.47 -20.33 -0.97
CA ASN A 118 -4.42 -20.95 -0.03
C ASN A 118 -5.73 -20.15 0.11
N HIS A 119 -6.04 -19.23 -0.83
CA HIS A 119 -7.23 -18.36 -0.75
C HIS A 119 -8.57 -19.10 -0.64
N TYR A 120 -8.62 -20.37 -1.07
CA TYR A 120 -9.82 -21.19 -0.92
C TYR A 120 -10.27 -21.33 0.54
N ASP A 121 -9.35 -21.32 1.50
CA ASP A 121 -9.68 -21.38 2.93
C ASP A 121 -10.52 -20.16 3.34
N ILE A 122 -10.24 -19.00 2.77
CA ILE A 122 -10.99 -17.75 2.97
C ILE A 122 -12.38 -17.87 2.35
N LEU A 123 -12.46 -18.34 1.09
CA LEU A 123 -13.75 -18.46 0.39
C LEU A 123 -14.72 -19.40 1.07
N MET A 124 -14.20 -20.49 1.65
CA MET A 124 -15.02 -21.48 2.37
C MET A 124 -15.63 -20.94 3.66
N ARG A 125 -15.25 -19.76 4.13
CA ARG A 125 -15.82 -19.08 5.30
C ARG A 125 -16.96 -18.12 4.96
N LEU A 126 -17.26 -17.96 3.68
CA LEU A 126 -18.38 -17.17 3.19
C LEU A 126 -19.55 -18.10 2.83
N ASP A 127 -20.75 -17.67 3.21
CA ASP A 127 -21.96 -18.48 3.05
C ASP A 127 -22.53 -18.36 1.62
N PHE A 128 -22.42 -17.17 1.00
CA PHE A 128 -23.04 -16.87 -0.29
C PHE A 128 -22.01 -16.83 -1.44
N ASP A 129 -22.33 -17.49 -2.57
CA ASP A 129 -21.46 -17.53 -3.75
C ASP A 129 -21.22 -16.14 -4.36
N SER A 130 -22.18 -15.22 -4.24
CA SER A 130 -22.00 -13.83 -4.64
C SER A 130 -20.88 -13.16 -3.82
N ASN A 131 -20.77 -13.47 -2.53
CA ASN A 131 -19.75 -12.94 -1.65
C ASN A 131 -18.39 -13.62 -1.87
N LYS A 132 -18.37 -14.90 -2.23
CA LYS A 132 -17.13 -15.59 -2.65
C LYS A 132 -16.54 -14.92 -3.90
N ARG A 133 -17.38 -14.56 -4.90
CA ARG A 133 -16.91 -13.81 -6.08
C ARG A 133 -16.33 -12.45 -5.71
N LYS A 134 -17.01 -11.68 -4.85
CA LYS A 134 -16.48 -10.41 -4.34
C LYS A 134 -15.14 -10.59 -3.62
N ALA A 135 -14.99 -11.66 -2.84
CA ALA A 135 -13.73 -11.96 -2.15
C ALA A 135 -12.60 -12.25 -3.14
N LEU A 136 -12.85 -13.02 -4.22
CA LEU A 136 -11.87 -13.25 -5.29
C LEU A 136 -11.42 -11.95 -5.94
N ASP A 137 -12.36 -11.04 -6.22
CA ASP A 137 -12.06 -9.72 -6.80
C ASP A 137 -11.21 -8.87 -5.84
N ILE A 138 -11.54 -8.86 -4.53
CA ILE A 138 -10.79 -8.13 -3.50
C ILE A 138 -9.36 -8.68 -3.39
N LEU A 139 -9.20 -10.00 -3.39
CA LEU A 139 -7.89 -10.66 -3.29
C LEU A 139 -7.06 -10.56 -4.58
N ASN A 140 -7.64 -10.08 -5.69
CA ASN A 140 -6.98 -9.98 -7.00
C ASN A 140 -6.40 -11.32 -7.49
N VAL A 141 -7.01 -12.44 -7.15
CA VAL A 141 -6.47 -13.78 -7.44
C VAL A 141 -6.38 -14.05 -8.94
N HIS A 142 -7.20 -13.39 -9.76
CA HIS A 142 -7.15 -13.51 -11.23
C HIS A 142 -5.79 -13.20 -11.85
N LYS A 143 -4.93 -12.41 -11.18
CA LYS A 143 -3.58 -12.11 -11.67
C LYS A 143 -2.61 -13.29 -11.58
N TYR A 144 -2.93 -14.31 -10.81
CA TYR A 144 -2.05 -15.46 -10.58
C TYR A 144 -2.35 -16.64 -11.52
N TYR A 145 -3.46 -16.57 -12.29
CA TYR A 145 -3.91 -17.64 -13.17
C TYR A 145 -3.89 -17.27 -14.67
N ASN A 146 -3.36 -16.09 -15.02
CA ASN A 146 -3.06 -15.66 -16.38
C ASN A 146 -1.54 -15.60 -16.60
#